data_c65029a386fd1d039c63bee50e0c8840
#
_entry.id   c65029a386fd1d039c63bee50e0c8840
#
_cell.length_a   1.000
_cell.length_b   1.000
_cell.length_c   1.000
_cell.angle_alpha   90.00
_cell.angle_beta   90.00
_cell.angle_gamma   90.00
#
_symmetry.space_group_name_H-M   'P 1'
#
loop_
_entity.id
_entity.type
_entity.pdbx_description
1 polymer ?
#
loop_
_entity_poly.entity_id
_entity_poly.type
_entity_poly.pdbx_seq_one_letter_code
_entity_poly.pdbx_strand_id
1 'polypeptide(L)'
;IVVLWYDLWYELKKISSRIMVEKSANFPFIAGPLQLGKYKFLLIAPATGNTVAKIVNGIADTLVTNAVAQAQKGNMPVYILPSDRETETGKITTILPTGEKKDLIIREVDLMNFKKLKAMKGITVVTSPDEIEEIVKREASS
;
A
#
# COMPACT_ATOMS: atom_id res chain seq x y z
N ILE A 1 4.00 14.15 0.58
CA ILE A 1 3.58 15.09 1.65
C ILE A 1 3.73 14.41 3.01
N VAL A 2 3.11 13.27 3.27
CA VAL A 2 3.18 12.58 4.58
C VAL A 2 4.63 12.32 5.01
N VAL A 3 5.47 11.81 4.13
CA VAL A 3 6.89 11.54 4.39
C VAL A 3 7.63 12.81 4.84
N LEU A 4 7.30 13.96 4.24
CA LEU A 4 7.90 15.24 4.62
C LEU A 4 7.36 15.75 5.95
N TRP A 5 6.08 15.53 6.23
CA TRP A 5 5.45 15.95 7.48
C TRP A 5 6.02 15.22 8.71
N TYR A 6 6.42 13.94 8.55
CA TYR A 6 7.00 13.15 9.64
C TYR A 6 8.53 13.06 9.56
N ASP A 7 9.17 13.87 8.71
CA ASP A 7 10.61 13.93 8.49
C ASP A 7 11.27 12.57 8.17
N LEU A 8 10.52 11.69 7.50
CA LEU A 8 10.95 10.33 7.17
C LEU A 8 11.81 10.25 5.91
N TRP A 9 11.99 11.37 5.18
CA TRP A 9 12.70 11.37 3.91
C TRP A 9 14.17 10.94 4.04
N TYR A 10 14.82 11.40 5.10
CA TYR A 10 16.21 11.05 5.39
C TYR A 10 16.34 9.56 5.74
N GLU A 11 15.43 9.02 6.54
CA GLU A 11 15.41 7.59 6.91
C GLU A 11 15.17 6.71 5.68
N LEU A 12 14.26 7.08 4.80
CA LEU A 12 14.02 6.35 3.55
C LEU A 12 15.27 6.31 2.66
N LYS A 13 16.02 7.42 2.58
CA LYS A 13 17.28 7.46 1.82
C LYS A 13 18.37 6.55 2.37
N LYS A 14 18.38 6.31 3.68
CA LYS A 14 19.31 5.34 4.28
C LYS A 14 18.96 3.89 3.89
N ILE A 15 17.67 3.60 3.76
CA ILE A 15 17.16 2.24 3.48
C ILE A 15 17.29 1.90 1.98
N SER A 16 17.04 2.85 1.10
CA SER A 16 17.04 2.60 -0.34
C SER A 16 17.70 3.74 -1.11
N SER A 17 18.62 3.37 -2.00
CA SER A 17 19.22 4.29 -2.97
C SER A 17 18.27 4.60 -4.15
N ARG A 18 17.26 3.76 -4.37
CA ARG A 18 16.31 3.89 -5.49
C ARG A 18 14.93 4.26 -4.98
N ILE A 19 14.71 5.56 -4.81
CA ILE A 19 13.42 6.12 -4.43
C ILE A 19 12.81 6.82 -5.65
N MET A 20 11.59 6.44 -6.00
CA MET A 20 10.82 7.07 -7.06
C MET A 20 9.64 7.81 -6.45
N VAL A 21 9.46 9.08 -6.85
CA VAL A 21 8.38 9.94 -6.37
C VAL A 21 7.43 10.22 -7.52
N GLU A 22 6.14 10.05 -7.27
CA GLU A 22 5.10 10.43 -8.23
C GLU A 22 5.10 11.94 -8.45
N LYS A 23 5.24 12.37 -9.70
CA LYS A 23 5.27 13.79 -10.08
C LYS A 23 3.97 14.28 -10.71
N SER A 24 3.18 13.38 -11.24
CA SER A 24 1.89 13.67 -11.89
C SER A 24 1.03 12.42 -11.92
N ALA A 25 -0.29 12.60 -12.11
CA ALA A 25 -1.20 11.51 -12.33
C ALA A 25 -0.77 10.67 -13.56
N ASN A 26 -1.03 9.36 -13.50
CA ASN A 26 -0.70 8.43 -14.58
C ASN A 26 0.80 8.36 -14.94
N PHE A 27 1.69 8.46 -13.98
CA PHE A 27 3.12 8.32 -14.21
C PHE A 27 3.54 6.83 -14.23
N PRO A 28 3.66 6.18 -15.42
CA PRO A 28 3.66 4.72 -15.54
C PRO A 28 5.06 4.08 -15.56
N PHE A 29 6.10 4.74 -15.04
CA PHE A 29 7.49 4.30 -15.24
C PHE A 29 7.85 2.91 -14.65
N ILE A 30 7.01 2.32 -13.80
CA ILE A 30 7.19 0.96 -13.30
C ILE A 30 6.27 -0.07 -13.96
N ALA A 31 5.34 0.37 -14.81
CA ALA A 31 4.32 -0.49 -15.41
C ALA A 31 4.92 -1.65 -16.23
N GLY A 32 5.84 -1.35 -17.14
CA GLY A 32 6.50 -2.35 -17.97
C GLY A 32 7.26 -3.41 -17.16
N PRO A 33 8.17 -3.02 -16.25
CA PRO A 33 8.85 -3.96 -15.38
C PRO A 33 7.93 -4.85 -14.55
N LEU A 34 6.79 -4.34 -14.07
CA LEU A 34 5.81 -5.13 -13.33
C LEU A 34 5.10 -6.16 -14.22
N GLN A 35 4.66 -5.75 -15.41
CA GLN A 35 4.04 -6.67 -16.37
C GLN A 35 4.98 -7.79 -16.84
N LEU A 36 6.27 -7.48 -16.97
CA LEU A 36 7.29 -8.41 -17.45
C LEU A 36 7.88 -9.29 -16.33
N GLY A 37 7.33 -9.24 -15.12
CA GLY A 37 7.80 -10.06 -14.02
C GLY A 37 9.23 -9.76 -13.56
N LYS A 38 9.73 -8.53 -13.75
CA LYS A 38 11.06 -8.12 -13.30
C LYS A 38 11.19 -7.97 -11.79
N TYR A 39 10.08 -8.06 -11.07
CA TYR A 39 10.00 -8.03 -9.61
C TYR A 39 9.36 -9.32 -9.12
N LYS A 40 9.73 -9.76 -7.93
CA LYS A 40 9.18 -10.97 -7.31
C LYS A 40 7.76 -10.74 -6.78
N PHE A 41 7.51 -9.58 -6.21
CA PHE A 41 6.21 -9.18 -5.65
C PHE A 41 6.08 -7.65 -5.61
N LEU A 42 4.85 -7.18 -5.37
CA LEU A 42 4.53 -5.79 -5.08
C LEU A 42 3.99 -5.67 -3.66
N LEU A 43 4.61 -4.80 -2.85
CA LEU A 43 4.13 -4.48 -1.50
C LEU A 43 3.66 -3.03 -1.44
N ILE A 44 2.43 -2.81 -0.96
CA ILE A 44 1.87 -1.49 -0.66
C ILE A 44 1.69 -1.37 0.86
N ALA A 45 2.56 -0.62 1.51
CA ALA A 45 2.54 -0.48 2.97
C ALA A 45 2.96 0.93 3.42
N PRO A 46 2.07 1.72 4.00
CA PRO A 46 0.63 1.49 4.11
C PRO A 46 -0.16 1.90 2.86
N ALA A 47 -1.35 1.32 2.68
CA ALA A 47 -2.33 1.78 1.71
C ALA A 47 -3.43 2.58 2.43
N THR A 48 -3.61 3.84 2.05
CA THR A 48 -4.68 4.69 2.60
C THR A 48 -6.06 4.20 2.13
N GLY A 49 -7.13 4.55 2.85
CA GLY A 49 -8.51 4.24 2.45
C GLY A 49 -8.84 4.70 1.03
N ASN A 50 -8.31 5.85 0.59
CA ASN A 50 -8.44 6.32 -0.79
C ASN A 50 -7.75 5.38 -1.81
N THR A 51 -6.56 4.91 -1.50
CA THR A 51 -5.83 3.95 -2.35
C THR A 51 -6.59 2.62 -2.44
N VAL A 52 -7.06 2.11 -1.31
CA VAL A 52 -7.88 0.88 -1.26
C VAL A 52 -9.15 1.04 -2.09
N ALA A 53 -9.88 2.16 -1.90
CA ALA A 53 -11.10 2.47 -2.66
C ALA A 53 -10.85 2.46 -4.18
N LYS A 54 -9.77 3.07 -4.64
CA LYS A 54 -9.39 3.07 -6.05
C LYS A 54 -9.09 1.66 -6.57
N ILE A 55 -8.28 0.88 -5.85
CA ILE A 55 -7.91 -0.48 -6.23
C ILE A 55 -9.15 -1.36 -6.40
N VAL A 56 -10.05 -1.39 -5.41
CA VAL A 56 -11.23 -2.26 -5.44
C VAL A 56 -12.28 -1.85 -6.49
N ASN A 57 -12.21 -0.62 -7.00
CA ASN A 57 -13.06 -0.13 -8.08
C ASN A 57 -12.32 -0.07 -9.44
N GLY A 58 -11.10 -0.60 -9.54
CA GLY A 58 -10.34 -0.67 -10.79
C GLY A 58 -9.82 0.69 -11.29
N ILE A 59 -9.70 1.69 -10.42
CA ILE A 59 -9.20 3.02 -10.77
C ILE A 59 -7.66 3.01 -10.67
N ALA A 60 -6.99 3.23 -11.79
CA ALA A 60 -5.54 3.20 -11.91
C ALA A 60 -5.00 4.55 -12.43
N ASP A 61 -5.13 5.60 -11.61
CA ASP A 61 -4.79 6.99 -11.94
C ASP A 61 -3.59 7.55 -11.16
N THR A 62 -3.03 6.76 -10.23
CA THR A 62 -1.82 7.10 -9.46
C THR A 62 -0.72 6.09 -9.73
N LEU A 63 0.53 6.43 -9.35
CA LEU A 63 1.65 5.50 -9.45
C LEU A 63 1.34 4.16 -8.75
N VAL A 64 0.80 4.22 -7.53
CA VAL A 64 0.50 3.03 -6.73
C VAL A 64 -0.62 2.20 -7.34
N THR A 65 -1.73 2.82 -7.73
CA THR A 65 -2.87 2.10 -8.33
C THR A 65 -2.54 1.53 -9.71
N ASN A 66 -1.75 2.23 -10.50
CA ASN A 66 -1.19 1.70 -11.75
C ASN A 66 -0.26 0.51 -11.48
N ALA A 67 0.60 0.58 -10.47
CA ALA A 67 1.49 -0.51 -10.11
C ALA A 67 0.68 -1.79 -9.77
N VAL A 68 -0.37 -1.67 -8.96
CA VAL A 68 -1.25 -2.80 -8.62
C VAL A 68 -1.91 -3.37 -9.87
N ALA A 69 -2.49 -2.53 -10.73
CA ALA A 69 -3.14 -2.97 -11.95
C ALA A 69 -2.18 -3.73 -12.89
N GLN A 70 -0.95 -3.27 -13.02
CA GLN A 70 0.06 -3.93 -13.88
C GLN A 70 0.63 -5.20 -13.25
N ALA A 71 0.83 -5.21 -11.93
CA ALA A 71 1.23 -6.41 -11.21
C ALA A 71 0.19 -7.54 -11.38
N GLN A 72 -1.10 -7.22 -11.23
CA GLN A 72 -2.18 -8.19 -11.44
C GLN A 72 -2.22 -8.71 -12.88
N LYS A 73 -2.03 -7.85 -13.88
CA LYS A 73 -1.94 -8.27 -15.29
C LYS A 73 -0.75 -9.19 -15.54
N GLY A 74 0.36 -8.96 -14.86
CA GLY A 74 1.56 -9.81 -14.90
C GLY A 74 1.49 -11.06 -14.01
N ASN A 75 0.36 -11.32 -13.36
CA ASN A 75 0.16 -12.40 -12.38
C ASN A 75 1.21 -12.37 -11.25
N MET A 76 1.67 -11.19 -10.87
CA MET A 76 2.62 -10.97 -9.79
C MET A 76 1.88 -10.93 -8.46
N PRO A 77 2.42 -11.55 -7.38
CA PRO A 77 1.85 -11.42 -6.03
C PRO A 77 1.79 -9.97 -5.56
N VAL A 78 0.65 -9.54 -5.03
CA VAL A 78 0.44 -8.20 -4.49
C VAL A 78 0.06 -8.31 -3.02
N TYR A 79 0.85 -7.66 -2.16
CA TYR A 79 0.61 -7.59 -0.71
C TYR A 79 0.24 -6.16 -0.34
N ILE A 80 -0.84 -6.00 0.42
CA ILE A 80 -1.34 -4.67 0.80
C ILE A 80 -1.60 -4.61 2.30
N LEU A 81 -0.98 -3.64 2.98
CA LEU A 81 -1.27 -3.28 4.37
C LEU A 81 -2.19 -2.03 4.39
N PRO A 82 -3.51 -2.19 4.55
CA PRO A 82 -4.42 -1.05 4.64
C PRO A 82 -4.25 -0.29 5.94
N SER A 83 -4.32 1.06 5.89
CA SER A 83 -4.39 1.89 7.09
C SER A 83 -5.76 1.77 7.77
N ASP A 84 -6.82 1.74 6.97
CA ASP A 84 -8.20 1.61 7.45
C ASP A 84 -8.65 0.15 7.31
N ARG A 85 -8.70 -0.55 8.44
CA ARG A 85 -9.08 -1.96 8.53
C ARG A 85 -10.02 -2.19 9.69
N GLU A 86 -10.67 -3.33 9.72
CA GLU A 86 -11.55 -3.72 10.80
C GLU A 86 -10.80 -3.76 12.14
N THR A 87 -11.34 -3.08 13.15
CA THR A 87 -10.85 -3.07 14.52
C THR A 87 -12.01 -3.34 15.47
N GLU A 88 -11.73 -3.86 16.66
CA GLU A 88 -12.76 -4.15 17.67
C GLU A 88 -13.55 -2.90 18.08
N THR A 89 -12.92 -1.74 18.05
CA THR A 89 -13.51 -0.47 18.51
C THR A 89 -14.12 0.37 17.37
N GLY A 90 -13.91 0.00 16.11
CA GLY A 90 -14.26 0.83 14.96
C GLY A 90 -13.45 2.13 14.85
N LYS A 91 -12.33 2.22 15.57
CA LYS A 91 -11.45 3.39 15.62
C LYS A 91 -10.02 3.02 15.31
N ILE A 92 -9.26 3.99 14.81
CA ILE A 92 -7.81 3.92 14.60
C ILE A 92 -7.17 5.06 15.38
N THR A 93 -6.16 4.76 16.19
CA THR A 93 -5.35 5.80 16.81
C THR A 93 -4.22 6.19 15.86
N THR A 94 -4.15 7.47 15.50
CA THR A 94 -3.04 8.06 14.73
C THR A 94 -2.21 8.99 15.60
N ILE A 95 -0.96 9.16 15.23
CA ILE A 95 -0.05 10.14 15.84
C ILE A 95 0.04 11.33 14.89
N LEU A 96 -0.34 12.51 15.35
CA LEU A 96 -0.21 13.73 14.57
C LEU A 96 1.26 14.16 14.45
N PRO A 97 1.63 15.02 13.47
CA PRO A 97 2.98 15.57 13.37
C PRO A 97 3.46 16.30 14.61
N THR A 98 2.53 16.75 15.46
CA THR A 98 2.79 17.35 16.79
C THR A 98 3.20 16.34 17.85
N GLY A 99 3.11 15.02 17.55
CA GLY A 99 3.31 13.93 18.52
C GLY A 99 2.05 13.56 19.32
N GLU A 100 0.95 14.30 19.14
CA GLU A 100 -0.31 14.06 19.83
C GLU A 100 -1.05 12.85 19.25
N LYS A 101 -1.61 12.00 20.10
CA LYS A 101 -2.45 10.87 19.68
C LYS A 101 -3.89 11.32 19.46
N LYS A 102 -4.48 10.86 18.36
CA LYS A 102 -5.87 11.14 18.00
C LYS A 102 -6.59 9.90 17.52
N ASP A 103 -7.76 9.64 18.07
CA ASP A 103 -8.64 8.58 17.61
C ASP A 103 -9.50 9.07 16.44
N LEU A 104 -9.48 8.30 15.36
CA LEU A 104 -10.29 8.53 14.17
C LEU A 104 -11.30 7.39 14.01
N ILE A 105 -12.53 7.73 13.63
CA ILE A 105 -13.56 6.74 13.31
C ILE A 105 -13.29 6.20 11.91
N ILE A 106 -13.33 4.87 11.76
CA ILE A 106 -13.25 4.23 10.45
C ILE A 106 -14.60 4.38 9.78
N ARG A 107 -14.63 4.94 8.56
CA ARG A 107 -15.89 5.11 7.82
C ARG A 107 -16.40 3.74 7.35
N GLU A 108 -17.71 3.58 7.31
CA GLU A 108 -18.34 2.35 6.82
C GLU A 108 -17.88 1.99 5.39
N VAL A 109 -17.73 2.99 4.52
CA VAL A 109 -17.24 2.80 3.15
C VAL A 109 -15.83 2.22 3.12
N ASP A 110 -14.95 2.59 4.07
CA ASP A 110 -13.59 2.04 4.14
C ASP A 110 -13.61 0.58 4.59
N LEU A 111 -14.48 0.21 5.53
CA LEU A 111 -14.70 -1.18 5.94
C LEU A 111 -15.26 -2.03 4.79
N MET A 112 -16.21 -1.50 4.03
CA MET A 112 -16.73 -2.18 2.83
C MET A 112 -15.63 -2.40 1.79
N ASN A 113 -14.80 -1.39 1.52
CA ASN A 113 -13.69 -1.49 0.60
C ASN A 113 -12.61 -2.46 1.10
N PHE A 114 -12.33 -2.49 2.41
CA PHE A 114 -11.44 -3.46 3.01
C PHE A 114 -11.91 -4.91 2.78
N LYS A 115 -13.22 -5.18 2.98
CA LYS A 115 -13.82 -6.50 2.70
C LYS A 115 -13.71 -6.88 1.23
N LYS A 116 -13.97 -5.94 0.32
CA LYS A 116 -13.78 -6.16 -1.14
C LYS A 116 -12.31 -6.48 -1.45
N LEU A 117 -11.35 -5.74 -0.88
CA LEU A 117 -9.93 -5.96 -1.10
C LEU A 117 -9.51 -7.38 -0.70
N LYS A 118 -9.98 -7.87 0.45
CA LYS A 118 -9.72 -9.25 0.92
C LYS A 118 -10.22 -10.33 -0.04
N ALA A 119 -11.29 -10.05 -0.78
CA ALA A 119 -11.88 -10.97 -1.73
C ALA A 119 -11.26 -10.90 -3.14
N MET A 120 -10.39 -9.92 -3.40
CA MET A 120 -9.78 -9.73 -4.72
C MET A 120 -8.73 -10.81 -5.02
N LYS A 121 -8.88 -11.48 -6.17
CA LYS A 121 -7.90 -12.46 -6.64
C LYS A 121 -6.54 -11.78 -6.91
N GLY A 122 -5.46 -12.42 -6.48
CA GLY A 122 -4.09 -11.95 -6.68
C GLY A 122 -3.63 -10.87 -5.69
N ILE A 123 -4.48 -10.52 -4.72
CA ILE A 123 -4.14 -9.62 -3.62
C ILE A 123 -4.18 -10.39 -2.29
N THR A 124 -3.14 -10.21 -1.49
CA THR A 124 -3.07 -10.68 -0.11
C THR A 124 -3.07 -9.47 0.81
N VAL A 125 -4.07 -9.38 1.68
CA VAL A 125 -4.14 -8.33 2.70
C VAL A 125 -3.25 -8.72 3.86
N VAL A 126 -2.37 -7.81 4.24
CA VAL A 126 -1.45 -7.90 5.38
C VAL A 126 -2.03 -7.07 6.51
N THR A 127 -1.93 -7.54 7.73
CA THR A 127 -2.56 -6.91 8.90
C THR A 127 -1.57 -6.30 9.88
N SER A 128 -0.29 -6.68 9.80
CA SER A 128 0.76 -6.14 10.67
C SER A 128 2.10 -5.96 9.95
N PRO A 129 2.99 -5.11 10.47
CA PRO A 129 4.37 -5.01 9.98
C PRO A 129 5.17 -6.32 10.11
N ASP A 130 4.89 -7.14 11.12
CA ASP A 130 5.59 -8.41 11.33
C ASP A 130 5.32 -9.41 10.19
N GLU A 131 4.06 -9.47 9.72
CA GLU A 131 3.70 -10.26 8.52
C GLU A 131 4.48 -9.79 7.27
N ILE A 132 4.78 -8.49 7.16
CA ILE A 132 5.59 -7.96 6.04
C ILE A 132 6.99 -8.54 6.10
N GLU A 133 7.60 -8.59 7.27
CA GLU A 133 8.95 -9.14 7.45
C GLU A 133 9.01 -10.61 7.03
N GLU A 134 8.02 -11.40 7.42
CA GLU A 134 7.89 -12.81 7.02
C GLU A 134 7.73 -12.97 5.50
N ILE A 135 6.88 -12.13 4.88
CA ILE A 135 6.68 -12.13 3.42
C ILE A 135 8.00 -11.81 2.71
N VAL A 136 8.69 -10.76 3.13
CA VAL A 136 9.96 -10.35 2.51
C VAL A 136 11.00 -11.47 2.62
N LYS A 137 11.13 -12.14 3.77
CA LYS A 137 12.03 -13.29 3.95
C LYS A 137 11.69 -14.45 3.01
N ARG A 138 10.41 -14.80 2.91
CA ARG A 138 9.92 -15.88 2.05
C ARG A 138 10.17 -15.60 0.57
N GLU A 139 9.75 -14.42 0.11
CA GLU A 139 9.88 -14.02 -1.30
C GLU A 139 11.34 -13.76 -1.71
N ALA A 140 12.21 -13.36 -0.77
CA ALA A 140 13.63 -13.21 -1.03
C ALA A 140 14.33 -14.57 -1.24
N SER A 141 13.83 -15.63 -0.59
CA SER A 141 14.42 -16.98 -0.63
C SER A 141 13.95 -17.83 -1.80
N SER A 142 12.89 -17.44 -2.47
CA SER A 142 12.32 -18.06 -3.69
C SER A 142 12.93 -17.42 -4.94
#